data_9c1c30b9842d32b42558cd4456739b7b
#
_entry.id   9c1c30b9842d32b42558cd4456739b7b
#
_cell.length_a   1.000
_cell.length_b   1.000
_cell.length_c   1.000
_cell.angle_alpha   90.00
_cell.angle_beta   90.00
_cell.angle_gamma   90.00
#
_symmetry.space_group_name_H-M   'P 1'
#
loop_
_entity.id
_entity.type
_entity.pdbx_description
1 polymer ?
#
loop_
_entity_poly.entity_id
_entity_poly.type
_entity_poly.pdbx_seq_one_letter_code
_entity_poly.pdbx_strand_id
1 'polypeptide(L)'
;MRKGKVERNTKETKISCEINLDGVGQSKISTQIGFFDHMLELLSHHSLIDINLKCEGDTNVDLHHSVEDTAYAIALAINKALDDKKGINRYGFSYVPMDECLSRCVIDLSGRPELVWNVNLGLKKIGEMDTELFHEFFKAFSNESKCNLHIENLYGKNNHHIIESCFKAFAKSLRFAVEIDHRRKDIIPSSKGTL
;
A
#
# COMPACT_ATOMS: atom_id res chain seq x y z
N MET A 1 2.60 -5.22 20.15
CA MET A 1 1.59 -5.02 19.11
C MET A 1 1.92 -3.73 18.38
N ARG A 2 2.30 -3.82 17.11
CA ARG A 2 2.79 -2.69 16.30
C ARG A 2 1.62 -1.98 15.66
N LYS A 3 1.22 -0.84 16.26
CA LYS A 3 0.08 -0.05 15.82
C LYS A 3 0.49 1.37 15.46
N GLY A 4 -0.13 1.93 14.42
CA GLY A 4 0.02 3.32 14.02
C GLY A 4 -1.33 3.98 13.82
N LYS A 5 -1.42 5.25 14.22
CA LYS A 5 -2.62 6.08 14.03
C LYS A 5 -2.24 7.42 13.43
N VAL A 6 -3.03 7.85 12.45
CA VAL A 6 -2.88 9.12 11.74
C VAL A 6 -4.23 9.81 11.63
N GLU A 7 -4.25 11.08 11.94
CA GLU A 7 -5.30 12.02 11.60
C GLU A 7 -4.68 13.08 10.68
N ARG A 8 -5.23 13.22 9.47
CA ARG A 8 -4.77 14.21 8.49
C ARG A 8 -5.96 15.04 8.03
N ASN A 9 -5.89 16.33 8.26
CA ASN A 9 -6.93 17.26 7.87
C ASN A 9 -6.32 18.37 7.03
N THR A 10 -6.75 18.50 5.79
CA THR A 10 -6.39 19.57 4.86
C THR A 10 -7.66 20.35 4.46
N LYS A 11 -7.55 21.23 3.49
CA LYS A 11 -8.74 21.86 2.87
C LYS A 11 -9.43 20.92 1.88
N GLU A 12 -8.72 19.89 1.42
CA GLU A 12 -9.14 18.97 0.36
C GLU A 12 -9.64 17.64 0.93
N THR A 13 -9.03 17.15 2.02
CA THR A 13 -9.35 15.85 2.60
C THR A 13 -9.38 15.87 4.14
N LYS A 14 -10.20 14.98 4.72
CA LYS A 14 -10.20 14.64 6.15
C LYS A 14 -10.04 13.14 6.27
N ILE A 15 -8.92 12.70 6.84
CA ILE A 15 -8.56 11.28 6.89
C ILE A 15 -8.24 10.86 8.32
N SER A 16 -8.85 9.74 8.73
CA SER A 16 -8.49 8.99 9.93
C SER A 16 -8.03 7.61 9.51
N CYS A 17 -6.83 7.19 9.91
CA CYS A 17 -6.26 5.90 9.57
C CYS A 17 -5.64 5.24 10.80
N GLU A 18 -6.07 4.03 11.13
CA GLU A 18 -5.47 3.18 12.17
C GLU A 18 -5.01 1.86 11.55
N ILE A 19 -3.78 1.47 11.85
CA ILE A 19 -3.15 0.25 11.34
C ILE A 19 -2.64 -0.60 12.49
N ASN A 20 -2.80 -1.93 12.36
CA ASN A 20 -2.17 -2.92 13.21
C ASN A 20 -1.42 -3.92 12.33
N LEU A 21 -0.07 -3.86 12.36
CA LEU A 21 0.79 -4.75 11.57
C LEU A 21 0.74 -6.21 12.03
N ASP A 22 0.35 -6.45 13.28
CA ASP A 22 0.22 -7.79 13.89
C ASP A 22 -1.25 -8.27 13.88
N GLY A 23 -2.00 -7.84 12.89
CA GLY A 23 -3.42 -8.15 12.71
C GLY A 23 -3.70 -9.47 12.02
N VAL A 24 -4.94 -9.63 11.58
CA VAL A 24 -5.45 -10.79 10.83
C VAL A 24 -6.12 -10.40 9.51
N GLY A 25 -5.95 -9.15 9.06
CA GLY A 25 -6.51 -8.61 7.83
C GLY A 25 -7.97 -8.15 7.98
N GLN A 26 -8.34 -7.65 9.15
CA GLN A 26 -9.65 -7.01 9.34
C GLN A 26 -9.63 -5.59 8.78
N SER A 27 -10.67 -5.25 8.02
CA SER A 27 -10.78 -3.92 7.42
C SER A 27 -12.11 -3.25 7.78
N LYS A 28 -12.03 -1.93 7.98
CA LYS A 28 -13.16 -1.02 7.97
C LYS A 28 -12.75 0.20 7.17
N ILE A 29 -13.16 0.24 5.92
CA ILE A 29 -12.66 1.20 4.94
C ILE A 29 -13.82 1.98 4.32
N SER A 30 -13.67 3.29 4.19
CA SER A 30 -14.61 4.17 3.52
C SER A 30 -13.89 5.38 2.96
N THR A 31 -13.69 5.42 1.65
CA THR A 31 -13.06 6.55 0.92
C THR A 31 -14.04 7.30 0.04
N GLN A 32 -15.30 6.89 0.00
CA GLN A 32 -16.32 7.37 -0.95
C GLN A 32 -16.10 6.91 -2.40
N ILE A 33 -15.11 6.03 -2.65
CA ILE A 33 -14.72 5.53 -3.99
C ILE A 33 -14.78 4.00 -3.94
N GLY A 34 -15.88 3.42 -4.43
CA GLY A 34 -16.17 2.00 -4.23
C GLY A 34 -15.09 1.05 -4.74
N PHE A 35 -14.50 1.31 -5.93
CA PHE A 35 -13.42 0.48 -6.45
C PHE A 35 -12.14 0.60 -5.62
N PHE A 36 -11.85 1.79 -5.12
CA PHE A 36 -10.68 2.03 -4.25
C PHE A 36 -10.84 1.37 -2.88
N ASP A 37 -12.04 1.46 -2.29
CA ASP A 37 -12.36 0.76 -1.05
C ASP A 37 -12.10 -0.74 -1.20
N HIS A 38 -12.56 -1.35 -2.29
CA HIS A 38 -12.31 -2.76 -2.61
C HIS A 38 -10.80 -3.08 -2.72
N MET A 39 -10.01 -2.24 -3.40
CA MET A 39 -8.54 -2.44 -3.48
C MET A 39 -7.86 -2.36 -2.12
N LEU A 40 -8.28 -1.46 -1.25
CA LEU A 40 -7.75 -1.33 0.12
C LEU A 40 -8.20 -2.48 1.04
N GLU A 41 -9.40 -3.01 0.85
CA GLU A 41 -9.86 -4.23 1.54
C GLU A 41 -8.99 -5.44 1.15
N LEU A 42 -8.64 -5.59 -0.13
CA LEU A 42 -7.71 -6.62 -0.59
C LEU A 42 -6.31 -6.40 -0.01
N LEU A 43 -5.85 -5.15 0.08
CA LEU A 43 -4.58 -4.82 0.74
C LEU A 43 -4.59 -5.32 2.19
N SER A 44 -5.61 -4.97 2.98
CA SER A 44 -5.76 -5.43 4.36
C SER A 44 -5.79 -6.97 4.45
N HIS A 45 -6.69 -7.60 3.71
CA HIS A 45 -6.92 -9.04 3.77
C HIS A 45 -5.65 -9.86 3.43
N HIS A 46 -4.97 -9.51 2.34
CA HIS A 46 -3.81 -10.28 1.87
C HIS A 46 -2.51 -9.96 2.59
N SER A 47 -2.38 -8.76 3.17
CA SER A 47 -1.23 -8.40 4.02
C SER A 47 -1.37 -8.89 5.46
N LEU A 48 -2.57 -9.28 5.90
CA LEU A 48 -2.94 -9.54 7.31
C LEU A 48 -2.78 -8.31 8.21
N ILE A 49 -2.68 -7.12 7.64
CA ILE A 49 -2.65 -5.86 8.36
C ILE A 49 -4.09 -5.42 8.60
N ASP A 50 -4.48 -5.20 9.87
CA ASP A 50 -5.79 -4.61 10.12
C ASP A 50 -5.75 -3.13 9.74
N ILE A 51 -6.78 -2.67 9.01
CA ILE A 51 -6.89 -1.29 8.52
C ILE A 51 -8.28 -0.74 8.87
N ASN A 52 -8.31 0.31 9.70
CA ASN A 52 -9.50 1.13 9.92
C ASN A 52 -9.24 2.51 9.32
N LEU A 53 -9.93 2.82 8.22
CA LEU A 53 -9.68 4.02 7.43
C LEU A 53 -10.97 4.70 7.02
N LYS A 54 -11.04 6.00 7.24
CA LYS A 54 -12.07 6.87 6.70
C LYS A 54 -11.41 8.05 6.01
N CYS A 55 -11.81 8.32 4.77
CA CYS A 55 -11.44 9.50 4.00
C CYS A 55 -12.71 10.22 3.55
N GLU A 56 -12.80 11.51 3.82
CA GLU A 56 -13.77 12.43 3.26
C GLU A 56 -13.01 13.46 2.43
N GLY A 57 -13.09 13.36 1.10
CA GLY A 57 -12.40 14.24 0.18
C GLY A 57 -13.34 15.08 -0.66
N ASP A 58 -12.77 16.04 -1.39
CA ASP A 58 -13.44 16.95 -2.32
C ASP A 58 -13.73 16.28 -3.67
N THR A 59 -14.40 15.14 -3.64
CA THR A 59 -14.72 14.29 -4.83
C THR A 59 -15.53 15.00 -5.92
N ASN A 60 -16.06 16.19 -5.62
CA ASN A 60 -16.67 17.07 -6.60
C ASN A 60 -15.65 17.77 -7.51
N VAL A 61 -14.37 17.82 -7.12
CA VAL A 61 -13.25 18.27 -7.96
C VAL A 61 -12.80 17.12 -8.85
N ASP A 62 -12.22 16.11 -8.22
CA ASP A 62 -11.88 14.80 -8.79
C ASP A 62 -11.56 13.79 -7.65
N LEU A 63 -11.01 12.64 -7.98
CA LEU A 63 -10.67 11.61 -6.99
C LEU A 63 -9.18 11.66 -6.57
N HIS A 64 -8.37 12.54 -7.16
CA HIS A 64 -6.92 12.57 -7.00
C HIS A 64 -6.50 12.79 -5.53
N HIS A 65 -7.00 13.87 -4.92
CA HIS A 65 -6.67 14.22 -3.54
C HIS A 65 -7.03 13.11 -2.56
N SER A 66 -8.21 12.47 -2.74
CA SER A 66 -8.65 11.37 -1.90
C SER A 66 -7.74 10.15 -2.00
N VAL A 67 -7.28 9.79 -3.20
CA VAL A 67 -6.43 8.63 -3.45
C VAL A 67 -5.01 8.88 -2.94
N GLU A 68 -4.41 10.02 -3.28
CA GLU A 68 -3.06 10.39 -2.87
C GLU A 68 -2.94 10.51 -1.35
N ASP A 69 -3.80 11.30 -0.72
CA ASP A 69 -3.78 11.55 0.72
C ASP A 69 -4.11 10.29 1.55
N THR A 70 -4.94 9.38 1.01
CA THR A 70 -5.17 8.07 1.62
C THR A 70 -3.87 7.24 1.61
N ALA A 71 -3.13 7.24 0.51
CA ALA A 71 -1.83 6.56 0.44
C ALA A 71 -0.82 7.14 1.45
N TYR A 72 -0.75 8.47 1.59
CA TYR A 72 0.05 9.14 2.62
C TYR A 72 -0.34 8.69 4.02
N ALA A 73 -1.62 8.68 4.34
CA ALA A 73 -2.11 8.32 5.67
C ALA A 73 -1.78 6.85 6.03
N ILE A 74 -1.96 5.92 5.08
CA ILE A 74 -1.60 4.50 5.25
C ILE A 74 -0.09 4.36 5.46
N ALA A 75 0.73 4.96 4.60
CA ALA A 75 2.19 4.87 4.66
C ALA A 75 2.74 5.44 5.98
N LEU A 76 2.23 6.60 6.40
CA LEU A 76 2.61 7.23 7.66
C LEU A 76 2.19 6.39 8.88
N ALA A 77 0.99 5.79 8.85
CA ALA A 77 0.53 4.90 9.92
C ALA A 77 1.40 3.62 10.00
N ILE A 78 1.80 3.05 8.85
CA ILE A 78 2.74 1.93 8.80
C ILE A 78 4.10 2.33 9.38
N ASN A 79 4.66 3.48 9.01
CA ASN A 79 5.93 3.97 9.57
C ASN A 79 5.87 4.14 11.08
N LYS A 80 4.77 4.71 11.61
CA LYS A 80 4.56 4.82 13.06
C LYS A 80 4.50 3.45 13.75
N ALA A 81 3.88 2.47 13.11
CA ALA A 81 3.79 1.11 13.63
C ALA A 81 5.12 0.35 13.56
N LEU A 82 5.96 0.64 12.57
CA LEU A 82 7.30 0.05 12.41
C LEU A 82 8.34 0.61 13.37
N ASP A 83 8.13 1.84 13.87
CA ASP A 83 9.02 2.55 14.79
C ASP A 83 10.48 2.55 14.28
N ASP A 84 11.41 1.93 14.99
CA ASP A 84 12.83 1.85 14.64
C ASP A 84 13.17 0.75 13.62
N LYS A 85 12.17 0.04 13.10
CA LYS A 85 12.28 -1.05 12.11
C LYS A 85 13.16 -2.24 12.56
N LYS A 86 13.43 -2.40 13.87
CA LYS A 86 14.16 -3.56 14.36
C LYS A 86 13.40 -4.86 14.12
N GLY A 87 14.14 -5.87 13.77
CA GLY A 87 13.65 -7.24 13.63
C GLY A 87 12.79 -7.51 12.40
N ILE A 88 12.43 -6.53 11.57
CA ILE A 88 11.66 -6.80 10.36
C ILE A 88 12.49 -7.50 9.29
N ASN A 89 11.84 -8.23 8.37
CA ASN A 89 12.52 -8.79 7.19
C ASN A 89 13.06 -7.70 6.26
N ARG A 90 12.42 -6.51 6.23
CA ARG A 90 12.75 -5.36 5.40
C ARG A 90 12.40 -5.55 3.92
N TYR A 91 12.77 -6.70 3.35
CA TYR A 91 12.48 -7.03 1.95
C TYR A 91 11.26 -7.93 1.86
N GLY A 92 10.42 -7.68 0.88
CA GLY A 92 9.32 -8.56 0.53
C GLY A 92 9.14 -8.63 -0.98
N PHE A 93 8.72 -9.78 -1.47
CA PHE A 93 8.42 -9.98 -2.89
C PHE A 93 7.31 -10.99 -3.07
N SER A 94 6.56 -10.85 -4.14
CA SER A 94 5.54 -11.82 -4.51
C SER A 94 5.20 -11.77 -5.99
N TYR A 95 4.73 -12.90 -6.50
CA TYR A 95 4.02 -13.02 -7.76
C TYR A 95 2.59 -13.44 -7.45
N VAL A 96 1.61 -12.73 -8.00
CA VAL A 96 0.20 -13.02 -7.75
C VAL A 96 -0.56 -13.07 -9.07
N PRO A 97 -1.20 -14.21 -9.38
CA PRO A 97 -2.12 -14.32 -10.52
C PRO A 97 -3.50 -13.79 -10.15
N MET A 98 -4.20 -13.29 -11.14
CA MET A 98 -5.64 -13.05 -11.12
C MET A 98 -6.19 -13.43 -12.48
N ASP A 99 -6.81 -14.62 -12.55
CA ASP A 99 -7.26 -15.26 -13.79
C ASP A 99 -6.15 -15.23 -14.87
N GLU A 100 -6.33 -14.50 -15.96
CA GLU A 100 -5.38 -14.37 -17.06
C GLU A 100 -4.24 -13.39 -16.81
N CYS A 101 -4.22 -12.71 -15.67
CA CYS A 101 -3.20 -11.72 -15.30
C CYS A 101 -2.15 -12.31 -14.37
N LEU A 102 -0.93 -11.83 -14.49
CA LEU A 102 0.14 -12.08 -13.52
C LEU A 102 0.87 -10.77 -13.22
N SER A 103 0.93 -10.40 -11.96
CA SER A 103 1.73 -9.26 -11.50
C SER A 103 2.76 -9.67 -10.45
N ARG A 104 3.85 -8.90 -10.37
CA ARG A 104 4.85 -9.02 -9.32
C ARG A 104 5.02 -7.70 -8.59
N CYS A 105 5.39 -7.80 -7.32
CA CYS A 105 5.78 -6.68 -6.50
C CYS A 105 7.03 -7.02 -5.70
N VAL A 106 7.95 -6.06 -5.57
CA VAL A 106 9.12 -6.14 -4.70
C VAL A 106 9.18 -4.86 -3.88
N ILE A 107 9.37 -4.96 -2.57
CA ILE A 107 9.50 -3.84 -1.65
C ILE A 107 10.79 -3.94 -0.84
N ASP A 108 11.47 -2.81 -0.63
CA ASP A 108 12.55 -2.60 0.33
C ASP A 108 12.22 -1.41 1.24
N LEU A 109 12.00 -1.65 2.52
CA LEU A 109 11.72 -0.63 3.53
C LEU A 109 13.00 0.12 3.93
N SER A 110 13.73 0.61 2.93
CA SER A 110 15.12 1.09 2.96
C SER A 110 15.34 2.48 3.56
N GLY A 111 14.28 3.23 3.84
CA GLY A 111 14.39 4.67 4.20
C GLY A 111 14.62 5.59 2.99
N ARG A 112 14.57 5.08 1.76
CA ARG A 112 14.76 5.85 0.51
C ARG A 112 13.59 5.63 -0.42
N PRO A 113 12.85 6.68 -0.80
CA PRO A 113 11.69 6.55 -1.67
C PRO A 113 12.12 6.32 -3.13
N GLU A 114 11.50 5.33 -3.78
CA GLU A 114 11.58 5.12 -5.22
C GLU A 114 10.40 4.26 -5.67
N LEU A 115 9.70 4.65 -6.71
CA LEU A 115 8.69 3.83 -7.37
C LEU A 115 9.14 3.46 -8.78
N VAL A 116 9.23 2.17 -9.05
CA VAL A 116 9.31 1.63 -10.43
C VAL A 116 7.96 1.03 -10.78
N TRP A 117 7.25 1.69 -11.69
CA TRP A 117 5.92 1.31 -12.14
C TRP A 117 5.95 0.84 -13.59
N ASN A 118 5.77 -0.46 -13.79
CA ASN A 118 5.72 -1.08 -15.12
C ASN A 118 4.38 -1.80 -15.31
N VAL A 119 3.29 -1.03 -15.25
CA VAL A 119 1.92 -1.52 -15.42
C VAL A 119 1.26 -0.70 -16.53
N ASN A 120 0.84 -1.39 -17.57
CA ASN A 120 0.14 -0.78 -18.70
C ASN A 120 -1.35 -1.09 -18.62
N LEU A 121 -2.15 -0.05 -18.53
CA LEU A 121 -3.61 -0.12 -18.48
C LEU A 121 -4.19 0.43 -19.79
N GLY A 122 -4.87 -0.42 -20.53
CA GLY A 122 -5.40 -0.07 -21.85
C GLY A 122 -6.62 0.84 -21.83
N LEU A 123 -7.29 0.99 -20.67
CA LEU A 123 -8.45 1.86 -20.49
C LEU A 123 -8.09 3.04 -19.61
N LYS A 124 -8.79 4.17 -19.80
CA LYS A 124 -8.62 5.37 -18.97
C LYS A 124 -9.31 5.28 -17.62
N LYS A 125 -10.33 4.43 -17.48
CA LYS A 125 -11.12 4.27 -16.25
C LYS A 125 -11.42 2.81 -15.92
N ILE A 126 -11.51 2.54 -14.61
CA ILE A 126 -12.09 1.32 -14.05
C ILE A 126 -13.17 1.77 -13.06
N GLY A 127 -14.43 1.47 -13.37
CA GLY A 127 -15.55 2.11 -12.65
C GLY A 127 -15.47 3.63 -12.80
N GLU A 128 -15.48 4.34 -11.70
CA GLU A 128 -15.35 5.80 -11.67
C GLU A 128 -13.90 6.31 -11.58
N MET A 129 -12.95 5.43 -11.25
CA MET A 129 -11.54 5.81 -11.08
C MET A 129 -10.80 5.94 -12.42
N ASP A 130 -10.08 7.03 -12.59
CA ASP A 130 -9.09 7.17 -13.64
C ASP A 130 -7.89 6.26 -13.33
N THR A 131 -7.38 5.56 -14.36
CA THR A 131 -6.34 4.53 -14.17
C THR A 131 -4.98 5.10 -13.77
N GLU A 132 -4.72 6.37 -14.03
CA GLU A 132 -3.53 7.09 -13.56
C GLU A 132 -3.46 7.20 -12.04
N LEU A 133 -4.60 7.19 -11.34
CA LEU A 133 -4.66 7.30 -9.88
C LEU A 133 -4.02 6.11 -9.16
N PHE A 134 -3.93 4.95 -9.81
CA PHE A 134 -3.22 3.81 -9.22
C PHE A 134 -1.72 4.06 -9.14
N HIS A 135 -1.14 4.69 -10.16
CA HIS A 135 0.26 5.13 -10.11
C HIS A 135 0.46 6.16 -8.99
N GLU A 136 -0.42 7.15 -8.87
CA GLU A 136 -0.32 8.19 -7.84
C GLU A 136 -0.45 7.60 -6.43
N PHE A 137 -1.35 6.62 -6.22
CA PHE A 137 -1.44 5.88 -4.95
C PHE A 137 -0.09 5.25 -4.55
N PHE A 138 0.51 4.46 -5.44
CA PHE A 138 1.76 3.76 -5.13
C PHE A 138 2.95 4.72 -5.02
N LYS A 139 2.95 5.83 -5.77
CA LYS A 139 3.96 6.88 -5.69
C LYS A 139 3.90 7.61 -4.34
N ALA A 140 2.72 8.05 -3.92
CA ALA A 140 2.51 8.67 -2.62
C ALA A 140 2.87 7.71 -1.48
N PHE A 141 2.47 6.44 -1.58
CA PHE A 141 2.84 5.40 -0.62
C PHE A 141 4.36 5.24 -0.52
N SER A 142 5.07 5.07 -1.65
CA SER A 142 6.53 4.93 -1.69
C SER A 142 7.24 6.13 -1.09
N ASN A 143 6.80 7.34 -1.44
CA ASN A 143 7.37 8.59 -0.95
C ASN A 143 7.26 8.72 0.57
N GLU A 144 6.08 8.48 1.13
CA GLU A 144 5.84 8.67 2.56
C GLU A 144 6.39 7.51 3.40
N SER A 145 6.25 6.27 2.95
CA SER A 145 6.85 5.11 3.64
C SER A 145 8.38 5.07 3.52
N LYS A 146 8.95 5.87 2.61
CA LYS A 146 10.39 5.88 2.25
C LYS A 146 10.88 4.48 1.90
N CYS A 147 10.15 3.81 1.01
CA CYS A 147 10.51 2.49 0.51
C CYS A 147 10.86 2.53 -0.98
N ASN A 148 11.70 1.59 -1.42
CA ASN A 148 11.75 1.27 -2.84
C ASN A 148 10.60 0.30 -3.14
N LEU A 149 9.79 0.62 -4.12
CA LEU A 149 8.62 -0.18 -4.53
C LEU A 149 8.67 -0.42 -6.03
N HIS A 150 8.75 -1.68 -6.42
CA HIS A 150 8.73 -2.09 -7.81
C HIS A 150 7.47 -2.89 -8.06
N ILE A 151 6.61 -2.42 -8.97
CA ILE A 151 5.38 -3.10 -9.37
C ILE A 151 5.37 -3.28 -10.88
N GLU A 152 5.16 -4.50 -11.32
CA GLU A 152 5.08 -4.85 -12.72
C GLU A 152 3.94 -5.82 -12.98
N ASN A 153 3.14 -5.52 -14.01
CA ASN A 153 2.25 -6.50 -14.61
C ASN A 153 2.98 -7.17 -15.77
N LEU A 154 3.20 -8.49 -15.68
CA LEU A 154 3.93 -9.25 -16.68
C LEU A 154 3.07 -9.52 -17.91
N TYR A 155 1.80 -9.83 -17.67
CA TYR A 155 0.79 -10.02 -18.70
C TYR A 155 -0.62 -9.97 -18.10
N GLY A 156 -1.60 -9.64 -18.92
CA GLY A 156 -3.01 -9.55 -18.59
C GLY A 156 -3.77 -8.76 -19.63
N LYS A 157 -5.09 -8.85 -19.62
CA LYS A 157 -5.95 -8.15 -20.59
C LYS A 157 -7.03 -7.32 -19.91
N ASN A 158 -7.60 -7.81 -18.81
CA ASN A 158 -8.64 -7.12 -18.07
C ASN A 158 -8.01 -6.15 -17.07
N ASN A 159 -8.25 -4.86 -17.21
CA ASN A 159 -7.65 -3.83 -16.36
C ASN A 159 -8.00 -3.99 -14.88
N HIS A 160 -9.23 -4.45 -14.56
CA HIS A 160 -9.61 -4.76 -13.17
C HIS A 160 -8.70 -5.88 -12.61
N HIS A 161 -8.54 -6.98 -13.35
CA HIS A 161 -7.66 -8.10 -12.93
C HIS A 161 -6.20 -7.66 -12.81
N ILE A 162 -5.72 -6.80 -13.72
CA ILE A 162 -4.37 -6.25 -13.65
C ILE A 162 -4.16 -5.49 -12.35
N ILE A 163 -5.03 -4.52 -12.05
CA ILE A 163 -4.89 -3.70 -10.83
C ILE A 163 -5.09 -4.54 -9.57
N GLU A 164 -6.08 -5.41 -9.55
CA GLU A 164 -6.32 -6.29 -8.40
C GLU A 164 -5.10 -7.19 -8.13
N SER A 165 -4.48 -7.78 -9.18
CA SER A 165 -3.26 -8.58 -9.02
C SER A 165 -2.08 -7.74 -8.51
N CYS A 166 -1.95 -6.46 -8.91
CA CYS A 166 -0.95 -5.54 -8.38
C CYS A 166 -1.15 -5.26 -6.89
N PHE A 167 -2.39 -4.95 -6.45
CA PHE A 167 -2.68 -4.72 -5.03
C PHE A 167 -2.47 -5.96 -4.18
N LYS A 168 -2.86 -7.14 -4.66
CA LYS A 168 -2.60 -8.43 -3.98
C LYS A 168 -1.09 -8.73 -3.90
N ALA A 169 -0.34 -8.49 -4.97
CA ALA A 169 1.11 -8.65 -4.98
C ALA A 169 1.76 -7.68 -3.99
N PHE A 170 1.37 -6.41 -4.00
CA PHE A 170 1.84 -5.43 -3.04
C PHE A 170 1.52 -5.85 -1.60
N ALA A 171 0.28 -6.26 -1.31
CA ALA A 171 -0.13 -6.72 0.02
C ALA A 171 0.72 -7.88 0.53
N LYS A 172 0.96 -8.91 -0.31
CA LYS A 172 1.81 -10.05 0.05
C LYS A 172 3.26 -9.64 0.28
N SER A 173 3.81 -8.77 -0.58
CA SER A 173 5.18 -8.27 -0.43
C SER A 173 5.35 -7.43 0.84
N LEU A 174 4.38 -6.55 1.12
CA LEU A 174 4.36 -5.74 2.34
C LEU A 174 4.30 -6.63 3.59
N ARG A 175 3.44 -7.65 3.59
CA ARG A 175 3.38 -8.64 4.69
C ARG A 175 4.75 -9.23 4.98
N PHE A 176 5.43 -9.78 3.98
CA PHE A 176 6.78 -10.34 4.16
C PHE A 176 7.77 -9.30 4.68
N ALA A 177 7.74 -8.08 4.15
CA ALA A 177 8.68 -7.03 4.55
C ALA A 177 8.53 -6.61 6.01
N VAL A 178 7.29 -6.56 6.54
CA VAL A 178 7.00 -6.13 7.92
C VAL A 178 7.04 -7.28 8.95
N GLU A 179 7.04 -8.54 8.51
CA GLU A 179 7.14 -9.70 9.41
C GLU A 179 8.46 -9.67 10.19
N ILE A 180 8.41 -10.17 11.44
CA ILE A 180 9.57 -10.23 12.34
C ILE A 180 10.39 -11.49 12.06
N ASP A 181 11.67 -11.34 11.72
CA ASP A 181 12.64 -12.42 11.75
C ASP A 181 13.06 -12.67 13.22
N HIS A 182 12.54 -13.73 13.81
CA HIS A 182 12.80 -14.09 15.21
C HIS A 182 14.28 -14.32 15.53
N ARG A 183 15.13 -14.58 14.52
CA ARG A 183 16.58 -14.73 14.69
C ARG A 183 17.30 -13.38 14.81
N ARG A 184 16.63 -12.26 14.46
CA ARG A 184 17.19 -10.91 14.41
C ARG A 184 16.28 -9.85 15.02
N LYS A 185 15.38 -10.23 15.92
CA LYS A 185 14.30 -9.38 16.44
C LYS A 185 14.75 -8.03 17.01
N ASP A 186 15.97 -7.92 17.51
CA ASP A 186 16.51 -6.72 18.16
C ASP A 186 17.53 -5.98 17.27
N ILE A 187 17.69 -6.38 16.00
CA ILE A 187 18.69 -5.85 15.09
C ILE A 187 18.00 -5.07 13.96
N ILE A 188 18.51 -3.87 13.66
CA ILE A 188 18.11 -3.13 12.46
C ILE A 188 18.59 -3.93 11.24
N PRO A 189 17.71 -4.26 10.26
CA PRO A 189 18.07 -5.11 9.13
C PRO A 189 18.86 -4.33 8.05
N SER A 190 20.01 -3.79 8.46
CA SER A 190 20.90 -3.01 7.59
C SER A 190 22.35 -3.24 7.98
N SER A 191 23.21 -3.53 6.98
CA SER A 191 24.66 -3.62 7.18
C SER A 191 25.30 -2.27 7.59
N LYS A 192 24.56 -1.17 7.40
CA LYS A 192 24.99 0.19 7.80
C LYS A 192 24.56 0.55 9.23
N GLY A 193 23.76 -0.30 9.90
CA GLY A 193 23.23 -0.04 11.24
C GLY A 193 22.08 0.99 11.32
N THR A 194 21.64 1.52 10.19
CA THR A 194 20.51 2.51 10.08
C THR A 194 19.65 2.21 8.85
N LEU A 195 18.36 2.65 8.90
CA LEU A 195 17.39 2.64 7.80
C LEU A 195 16.71 4.00 7.69
#